data_bd38170917d3b9310e4b96fe79b3e30f
#
_entry.id   bd38170917d3b9310e4b96fe79b3e30f
#
_cell.length_a   1.000
_cell.length_b   1.000
_cell.length_c   1.000
_cell.angle_alpha   90.00
_cell.angle_beta   90.00
_cell.angle_gamma   90.00
#
_symmetry.space_group_name_H-M   'P 1'
#
loop_
_entity.id
_entity.type
_entity.pdbx_description
1 polymer ?
#
loop_
_entity_poly.entity_id
_entity_poly.type
_entity_poly.pdbx_seq_one_letter_code
_entity_poly.pdbx_strand_id
1 'polypeptide(L)'
;MVKKKETKKSAFNIKSVTLLQKLLILLLFLINLFLIYNIIKNVLPFKSEVQNQSQPYPFKEKIQVEVLNGCGVSGMADKLTEYLREKSFDVVNIGNYRSFEIENSIIIDRTGKLFNALIISDSIGLKNSNIIQQINREYLLDVTIILGKDYSQLIPLKKRS
;
A
#
# COMPACT_ATOMS: atom_id res chain seq x y z
N MET A 1 -62.79 -27.00 -30.52
CA MET A 1 -62.12 -25.85 -31.23
C MET A 1 -61.42 -24.96 -30.22
N VAL A 2 -60.10 -25.09 -30.09
CA VAL A 2 -59.34 -24.31 -29.16
C VAL A 2 -58.55 -23.24 -29.96
N LYS A 3 -58.90 -21.96 -29.76
CA LYS A 3 -58.23 -20.84 -30.42
C LYS A 3 -56.88 -20.57 -29.75
N LYS A 4 -55.81 -20.79 -30.49
CA LYS A 4 -54.42 -20.48 -30.13
C LYS A 4 -54.22 -18.96 -30.16
N LYS A 5 -53.99 -18.35 -29.01
CA LYS A 5 -53.64 -16.94 -28.87
C LYS A 5 -52.18 -16.74 -29.28
N GLU A 6 -51.93 -16.12 -30.41
CA GLU A 6 -50.59 -15.70 -30.83
C GLU A 6 -50.18 -14.47 -30.03
N THR A 7 -49.11 -14.62 -29.25
CA THR A 7 -48.47 -13.51 -28.57
C THR A 7 -47.54 -12.76 -29.55
N LYS A 8 -47.98 -11.60 -29.98
CA LYS A 8 -47.14 -10.65 -30.73
C LYS A 8 -45.95 -10.27 -29.89
N LYS A 9 -44.75 -10.78 -30.23
CA LYS A 9 -43.48 -10.23 -29.74
C LYS A 9 -43.31 -8.84 -30.32
N SER A 10 -43.39 -7.83 -29.47
CA SER A 10 -43.02 -6.45 -29.79
C SER A 10 -41.54 -6.41 -30.15
N ALA A 11 -41.21 -6.33 -31.41
CA ALA A 11 -39.84 -6.06 -31.86
C ALA A 11 -39.47 -4.62 -31.47
N PHE A 12 -38.56 -4.48 -30.54
CA PHE A 12 -38.00 -3.19 -30.13
C PHE A 12 -37.30 -2.55 -31.35
N ASN A 13 -37.92 -1.50 -31.88
CA ASN A 13 -37.45 -0.82 -33.09
C ASN A 13 -36.34 0.14 -32.74
N ILE A 14 -35.07 -0.26 -32.95
CA ILE A 14 -33.83 0.51 -32.66
C ILE A 14 -33.67 1.75 -33.54
N LYS A 15 -34.57 2.01 -34.49
CA LYS A 15 -34.40 3.03 -35.56
C LYS A 15 -34.81 4.44 -35.21
N SER A 16 -35.28 4.76 -34.02
CA SER A 16 -35.70 6.13 -33.67
C SER A 16 -35.07 6.63 -32.35
N VAL A 17 -33.74 6.41 -32.17
CA VAL A 17 -33.03 7.17 -31.16
C VAL A 17 -32.96 8.59 -31.64
N THR A 18 -33.74 9.50 -31.05
CA THR A 18 -33.77 10.93 -31.41
C THR A 18 -32.38 11.54 -31.22
N LEU A 19 -32.08 12.58 -32.00
CA LEU A 19 -30.80 13.29 -31.91
C LEU A 19 -30.46 13.68 -30.45
N LEU A 20 -31.48 14.03 -29.68
CA LEU A 20 -31.39 14.36 -28.27
C LEU A 20 -30.89 13.17 -27.40
N GLN A 21 -31.40 11.95 -27.65
CA GLN A 21 -30.95 10.74 -26.92
C GLN A 21 -29.50 10.39 -27.25
N LYS A 22 -29.06 10.57 -28.50
CA LYS A 22 -27.66 10.36 -28.88
C LYS A 22 -26.72 11.37 -28.18
N LEU A 23 -27.15 12.64 -28.12
CA LEU A 23 -26.43 13.71 -27.40
C LEU A 23 -26.31 13.39 -25.89
N LEU A 24 -27.39 12.88 -25.30
CA LEU A 24 -27.44 12.55 -23.88
C LEU A 24 -26.51 11.36 -23.56
N ILE A 25 -26.49 10.33 -24.41
CA ILE A 25 -25.56 9.19 -24.29
C ILE A 25 -24.11 9.65 -24.44
N LEU A 26 -23.82 10.52 -25.39
CA LEU A 26 -22.48 11.08 -25.59
C LEU A 26 -22.05 11.88 -24.36
N LEU A 27 -22.92 12.71 -23.81
CA LEU A 27 -22.66 13.47 -22.60
C LEU A 27 -22.35 12.56 -21.40
N LEU A 28 -23.14 11.51 -21.22
CA LEU A 28 -22.95 10.52 -20.14
C LEU A 28 -21.60 9.80 -20.29
N PHE A 29 -21.24 9.46 -21.52
CA PHE A 29 -19.94 8.84 -21.81
C PHE A 29 -18.76 9.75 -21.47
N LEU A 30 -18.86 11.04 -21.83
CA LEU A 30 -17.83 12.04 -21.48
C LEU A 30 -17.70 12.24 -19.97
N ILE A 31 -18.82 12.26 -19.24
CA ILE A 31 -18.82 12.32 -17.76
C ILE A 31 -18.12 11.11 -17.17
N ASN A 32 -18.43 9.90 -17.66
CA ASN A 32 -17.75 8.68 -17.17
C ASN A 32 -16.24 8.71 -17.48
N LEU A 33 -15.83 9.12 -18.66
CA LEU A 33 -14.41 9.27 -18.99
C LEU A 33 -13.71 10.29 -18.06
N PHE A 34 -14.38 11.39 -17.76
CA PHE A 34 -13.86 12.40 -16.84
C PHE A 34 -13.72 11.84 -15.40
N LEU A 35 -14.69 11.06 -14.93
CA LEU A 35 -14.63 10.40 -13.62
C LEU A 35 -13.50 9.38 -13.58
N ILE A 36 -13.37 8.53 -14.60
CA ILE A 36 -12.29 7.56 -14.73
C ILE A 36 -10.93 8.26 -14.73
N TYR A 37 -10.78 9.35 -15.50
CA TYR A 37 -9.56 10.15 -15.52
C TYR A 37 -9.21 10.72 -14.15
N ASN A 38 -10.19 11.24 -13.40
CA ASN A 38 -9.97 11.73 -12.04
C ASN A 38 -9.60 10.61 -11.06
N ILE A 39 -10.24 9.45 -11.18
CA ILE A 39 -9.88 8.27 -10.35
C ILE A 39 -8.45 7.83 -10.64
N ILE A 40 -8.09 7.69 -11.93
CA ILE A 40 -6.73 7.33 -12.35
C ILE A 40 -5.71 8.35 -11.85
N LYS A 41 -6.00 9.65 -11.98
CA LYS A 41 -5.12 10.71 -11.50
C LYS A 41 -4.93 10.72 -9.99
N ASN A 42 -5.97 10.35 -9.23
CA ASN A 42 -5.93 10.34 -7.76
C ASN A 42 -5.47 8.99 -7.19
N VAL A 43 -5.67 7.88 -7.90
CA VAL A 43 -5.28 6.52 -7.47
C VAL A 43 -3.89 6.13 -7.98
N LEU A 44 -3.39 6.80 -9.04
CA LEU A 44 -2.03 6.64 -9.56
C LEU A 44 -1.17 7.91 -9.34
N PRO A 45 -0.94 8.39 -8.11
CA PRO A 45 0.17 9.30 -7.84
C PRO A 45 1.44 8.48 -7.61
N PHE A 46 1.73 7.47 -8.45
CA PHE A 46 3.03 6.83 -8.43
C PHE A 46 3.86 7.32 -9.62
N LYS A 47 3.93 8.63 -9.75
CA LYS A 47 5.00 9.26 -10.50
C LYS A 47 5.72 10.16 -9.53
N SER A 48 6.92 9.71 -9.16
CA SER A 48 7.91 10.48 -8.41
C SER A 48 8.02 11.88 -9.03
N GLU A 49 7.21 12.83 -8.57
CA GLU A 49 7.65 14.20 -8.56
C GLU A 49 8.69 14.28 -7.45
N VAL A 50 9.93 13.96 -7.83
CA VAL A 50 11.07 14.58 -7.20
C VAL A 50 10.90 16.08 -7.47
N GLN A 51 10.00 16.73 -6.76
CA GLN A 51 10.07 18.16 -6.59
C GLN A 51 11.34 18.41 -5.78
N ASN A 52 12.39 18.83 -6.50
CA ASN A 52 13.49 19.63 -5.98
C ASN A 52 12.89 20.90 -5.33
N GLN A 53 12.20 20.75 -4.22
CA GLN A 53 12.07 21.81 -3.24
C GLN A 53 13.32 21.71 -2.37
N SER A 54 14.37 22.38 -2.84
CA SER A 54 15.47 22.84 -2.02
C SER A 54 14.97 23.88 -1.02
N GLN A 55 14.13 23.46 -0.09
CA GLN A 55 13.95 24.10 1.18
C GLN A 55 15.01 23.50 2.11
N PRO A 56 15.91 24.30 2.71
CA PRO A 56 16.79 23.81 3.75
C PRO A 56 15.93 23.53 5.00
N TYR A 57 15.35 22.31 5.08
CA TYR A 57 14.82 21.82 6.35
C TYR A 57 16.01 21.57 7.26
N PRO A 58 16.16 22.31 8.38
CA PRO A 58 17.31 22.16 9.27
C PRO A 58 17.32 20.82 10.04
N PHE A 59 16.30 20.00 9.90
CA PHE A 59 16.24 18.62 10.41
C PHE A 59 15.42 17.75 9.45
N LYS A 60 16.11 16.88 8.70
CA LYS A 60 15.45 15.74 8.04
C LYS A 60 14.97 14.83 9.17
N GLU A 61 13.70 14.90 9.53
CA GLU A 61 13.11 13.98 10.51
C GLU A 61 13.47 12.56 10.07
N LYS A 62 14.23 11.85 10.90
CA LYS A 62 14.54 10.45 10.67
C LYS A 62 13.25 9.65 10.85
N ILE A 63 13.02 8.68 9.99
CA ILE A 63 11.90 7.76 10.14
C ILE A 63 12.09 6.97 11.45
N GLN A 64 11.14 7.12 12.37
CA GLN A 64 11.15 6.43 13.66
C GLN A 64 10.59 5.03 13.52
N VAL A 65 11.37 4.04 13.98
CA VAL A 65 11.09 2.61 13.75
C VAL A 65 11.07 1.86 15.07
N GLU A 66 10.11 0.95 15.20
CA GLU A 66 10.09 -0.11 16.20
C GLU A 66 10.41 -1.45 15.53
N VAL A 67 11.26 -2.27 16.15
CA VAL A 67 11.60 -3.60 15.67
C VAL A 67 11.19 -4.66 16.70
N LEU A 68 10.31 -5.55 16.31
CA LEU A 68 9.77 -6.60 17.17
C LEU A 68 10.15 -8.00 16.65
N ASN A 69 10.72 -8.82 17.51
CA ASN A 69 11.01 -10.22 17.21
C ASN A 69 9.74 -11.07 17.30
N GLY A 70 9.21 -11.50 16.18
CA GLY A 70 8.10 -12.46 16.06
C GLY A 70 8.54 -13.82 15.50
N CYS A 71 9.85 -14.01 15.17
CA CYS A 71 10.37 -15.27 14.66
C CYS A 71 10.86 -16.23 15.78
N GLY A 72 11.00 -15.74 17.02
CA GLY A 72 11.48 -16.53 18.16
C GLY A 72 12.99 -16.80 18.19
N VAL A 73 13.75 -16.32 17.20
CA VAL A 73 15.21 -16.50 17.15
C VAL A 73 15.89 -15.32 17.83
N SER A 74 16.66 -15.60 18.89
CA SER A 74 17.35 -14.58 19.66
C SER A 74 18.34 -13.78 18.80
N GLY A 75 18.44 -12.46 19.04
CA GLY A 75 19.38 -11.58 18.39
C GLY A 75 19.01 -11.14 16.97
N MET A 76 17.89 -11.61 16.39
CA MET A 76 17.53 -11.23 15.02
C MET A 76 17.00 -9.79 14.95
N ALA A 77 16.23 -9.35 15.95
CA ALA A 77 15.79 -7.98 16.05
C ALA A 77 16.97 -7.01 16.27
N ASP A 78 17.97 -7.39 17.05
CA ASP A 78 19.16 -6.58 17.27
C ASP A 78 19.97 -6.40 15.97
N LYS A 79 20.21 -7.48 15.23
CA LYS A 79 20.91 -7.44 13.94
C LYS A 79 20.17 -6.56 12.91
N LEU A 80 18.85 -6.68 12.84
CA LEU A 80 18.07 -5.81 11.96
C LEU A 80 18.16 -4.35 12.42
N THR A 81 18.14 -4.11 13.72
CA THR A 81 18.27 -2.77 14.29
C THR A 81 19.61 -2.12 13.93
N GLU A 82 20.72 -2.85 14.07
CA GLU A 82 22.05 -2.35 13.69
C GLU A 82 22.06 -1.93 12.22
N TYR A 83 21.56 -2.79 11.34
CA TYR A 83 21.46 -2.48 9.91
C TYR A 83 20.61 -1.25 9.61
N LEU A 84 19.44 -1.11 10.25
CA LEU A 84 18.57 0.05 10.06
C LEU A 84 19.24 1.34 10.53
N ARG A 85 19.97 1.31 11.65
CA ARG A 85 20.73 2.45 12.17
C ARG A 85 21.87 2.84 11.23
N GLU A 86 22.56 1.89 10.61
CA GLU A 86 23.57 2.14 9.56
C GLU A 86 22.94 2.84 8.34
N LYS A 87 21.66 2.53 8.03
CA LYS A 87 20.88 3.19 6.98
C LYS A 87 20.26 4.53 7.39
N SER A 88 20.62 5.04 8.58
CA SER A 88 20.16 6.31 9.13
C SER A 88 18.68 6.35 9.55
N PHE A 89 18.05 5.20 9.75
CA PHE A 89 16.76 5.12 10.42
C PHE A 89 16.93 5.30 11.94
N ASP A 90 15.91 5.87 12.60
CA ASP A 90 15.89 6.05 14.04
C ASP A 90 15.14 4.90 14.71
N VAL A 91 15.86 3.86 15.12
CA VAL A 91 15.22 2.74 15.84
C VAL A 91 15.06 3.10 17.30
N VAL A 92 13.85 3.46 17.67
CA VAL A 92 13.46 3.94 19.01
C VAL A 92 13.08 2.84 19.98
N ASN A 93 12.62 1.69 19.48
CA ASN A 93 12.22 0.56 20.30
C ASN A 93 12.62 -0.78 19.68
N ILE A 94 13.06 -1.72 20.54
CA ILE A 94 13.39 -3.09 20.17
C ILE A 94 12.78 -4.01 21.22
N GLY A 95 12.14 -5.09 20.79
CA GLY A 95 11.53 -6.01 21.72
C GLY A 95 11.08 -7.33 21.10
N ASN A 96 10.38 -8.10 21.89
CA ASN A 96 9.71 -9.31 21.42
C ASN A 96 8.26 -8.98 21.06
N TYR A 97 7.81 -9.57 19.95
CA TYR A 97 6.38 -9.53 19.64
C TYR A 97 5.62 -10.48 20.58
N ARG A 98 4.33 -10.24 20.75
CA ARG A 98 3.47 -11.05 21.64
C ARG A 98 3.40 -12.54 21.28
N SER A 99 3.81 -12.91 20.07
CA SER A 99 3.84 -14.28 19.55
C SER A 99 5.09 -14.49 18.72
N PHE A 100 5.68 -15.68 18.80
CA PHE A 100 6.81 -16.11 17.96
C PHE A 100 6.38 -16.99 16.77
N GLU A 101 5.08 -17.05 16.50
CA GLU A 101 4.50 -17.85 15.40
C GLU A 101 4.21 -16.99 14.16
N ILE A 102 4.95 -15.91 13.96
CA ILE A 102 4.78 -15.05 12.78
C ILE A 102 5.55 -15.67 11.62
N GLU A 103 4.81 -16.13 10.61
CA GLU A 103 5.41 -16.81 9.46
C GLU A 103 6.15 -15.83 8.54
N ASN A 104 5.52 -14.70 8.21
CA ASN A 104 6.08 -13.69 7.32
C ASN A 104 6.32 -12.39 8.06
N SER A 105 7.48 -11.76 7.82
CA SER A 105 7.79 -10.44 8.32
C SER A 105 6.80 -9.41 7.79
N ILE A 106 6.40 -8.46 8.64
CA ILE A 106 5.35 -7.49 8.37
C ILE A 106 5.88 -6.10 8.71
N ILE A 107 5.55 -5.12 7.87
CA ILE A 107 5.76 -3.70 8.13
C ILE A 107 4.42 -3.05 8.39
N ILE A 108 4.30 -2.30 9.47
CA ILE A 108 3.07 -1.59 9.86
C ILE A 108 3.32 -0.09 9.78
N ASP A 109 2.60 0.59 8.87
CA ASP A 109 2.54 2.04 8.83
C ASP A 109 1.64 2.55 9.96
N ARG A 110 2.21 3.35 10.88
CA ARG A 110 1.53 3.89 12.06
C ARG A 110 1.00 5.30 11.87
N THR A 111 1.53 6.02 10.90
CA THR A 111 1.22 7.46 10.68
C THR A 111 0.31 7.72 9.49
N GLY A 112 0.14 6.76 8.59
CA GLY A 112 -0.53 6.96 7.31
C GLY A 112 0.40 7.49 6.21
N LYS A 113 1.70 7.65 6.52
CA LYS A 113 2.74 8.01 5.55
C LYS A 113 3.31 6.74 4.92
N LEU A 114 2.53 6.06 4.08
CA LEU A 114 2.91 4.80 3.43
C LEU A 114 4.31 4.84 2.82
N PHE A 115 4.76 6.00 2.38
CA PHE A 115 6.11 6.21 1.83
C PHE A 115 7.22 5.82 2.80
N ASN A 116 7.06 6.07 4.12
CA ASN A 116 8.03 5.67 5.13
C ASN A 116 8.16 4.13 5.21
N ALA A 117 7.02 3.43 5.18
CA ALA A 117 6.99 1.97 5.17
C ALA A 117 7.61 1.37 3.89
N LEU A 118 7.37 1.98 2.73
CA LEU A 118 7.95 1.57 1.45
C LEU A 118 9.49 1.71 1.43
N ILE A 119 10.04 2.83 1.93
CA ILE A 119 11.49 3.03 2.02
C ILE A 119 12.14 1.94 2.88
N ILE A 120 11.53 1.61 4.02
CA ILE A 120 12.03 0.56 4.90
C ILE A 120 11.93 -0.81 4.21
N SER A 121 10.79 -1.10 3.58
CA SER A 121 10.56 -2.34 2.82
C SER A 121 11.66 -2.60 1.80
N ASP A 122 11.94 -1.59 0.98
CA ASP A 122 13.00 -1.66 -0.04
C ASP A 122 14.38 -1.83 0.59
N SER A 123 14.65 -1.14 1.71
CA SER A 123 15.94 -1.22 2.41
C SER A 123 16.25 -2.61 2.94
N ILE A 124 15.24 -3.33 3.43
CA ILE A 124 15.42 -4.68 3.99
C ILE A 124 15.09 -5.81 3.01
N GLY A 125 14.62 -5.46 1.79
CA GLY A 125 14.26 -6.42 0.73
C GLY A 125 12.96 -7.18 1.00
N LEU A 126 12.03 -6.58 1.72
CA LEU A 126 10.71 -7.15 1.95
C LEU A 126 9.77 -6.80 0.80
N LYS A 127 8.81 -7.68 0.50
CA LYS A 127 7.80 -7.40 -0.53
C LYS A 127 6.79 -6.38 -0.03
N ASN A 128 6.35 -5.48 -0.90
CA ASN A 128 5.34 -4.46 -0.57
C ASN A 128 3.98 -5.04 -0.14
N SER A 129 3.67 -6.28 -0.54
CA SER A 129 2.47 -7.00 -0.09
C SER A 129 2.44 -7.29 1.42
N ASN A 130 3.59 -7.17 2.10
CA ASN A 130 3.71 -7.39 3.54
C ASN A 130 3.61 -6.06 4.32
N ILE A 131 3.24 -4.97 3.66
CA ILE A 131 2.99 -3.68 4.31
C ILE A 131 1.50 -3.58 4.63
N ILE A 132 1.19 -3.32 5.90
CA ILE A 132 -0.17 -3.04 6.35
C ILE A 132 -0.24 -1.65 6.97
N GLN A 133 -1.38 -1.00 6.82
CA GLN A 133 -1.62 0.30 7.44
C GLN A 133 -2.48 0.12 8.69
N GLN A 134 -1.93 0.51 9.84
CA GLN A 134 -2.63 0.53 11.12
C GLN A 134 -2.27 1.82 11.84
N ILE A 135 -2.95 2.89 11.47
CA ILE A 135 -2.68 4.23 12.00
C ILE A 135 -2.98 4.25 13.50
N ASN A 136 -1.96 4.61 14.29
CA ASN A 136 -2.12 4.86 15.71
C ASN A 136 -1.12 5.95 16.15
N ARG A 137 -1.63 7.15 16.32
CA ARG A 137 -0.82 8.34 16.69
C ARG A 137 -0.29 8.32 18.11
N GLU A 138 -0.81 7.44 18.96
CA GLU A 138 -0.34 7.29 20.33
C GLU A 138 1.01 6.57 20.42
N TYR A 139 1.37 5.83 19.37
CA TYR A 139 2.65 5.11 19.32
C TYR A 139 3.88 6.03 19.19
N LEU A 140 3.70 7.28 18.78
CA LEU A 140 4.79 8.26 18.59
C LEU A 140 5.95 7.73 17.72
N LEU A 141 5.67 6.85 16.76
CA LEU A 141 6.62 6.30 15.81
C LEU A 141 5.97 6.16 14.42
N ASP A 142 6.81 6.11 13.39
CA ASP A 142 6.32 6.05 12.01
C ASP A 142 5.96 4.63 11.58
N VAL A 143 6.83 3.66 11.91
CA VAL A 143 6.76 2.30 11.39
C VAL A 143 7.10 1.27 12.45
N THR A 144 6.33 0.18 12.53
CA THR A 144 6.68 -1.02 13.30
C THR A 144 7.05 -2.15 12.34
N ILE A 145 8.18 -2.81 12.57
CA ILE A 145 8.61 -4.02 11.86
C ILE A 145 8.43 -5.22 12.79
N ILE A 146 7.71 -6.23 12.35
CA ILE A 146 7.60 -7.52 13.04
C ILE A 146 8.35 -8.55 12.22
N LEU A 147 9.43 -9.11 12.77
CA LEU A 147 10.19 -10.17 12.12
C LEU A 147 9.44 -11.50 12.20
N GLY A 148 9.24 -12.15 11.05
CA GLY A 148 8.70 -13.51 10.94
C GLY A 148 9.77 -14.56 10.73
N LYS A 149 9.36 -15.81 10.58
CA LYS A 149 10.24 -16.97 10.31
C LYS A 149 10.97 -16.86 8.98
N ASP A 150 10.50 -16.00 8.07
CA ASP A 150 11.13 -15.66 6.79
C ASP A 150 12.32 -14.70 6.92
N TYR A 151 12.73 -14.32 8.14
CA TYR A 151 13.80 -13.35 8.42
C TYR A 151 15.08 -13.59 7.61
N SER A 152 15.41 -14.88 7.32
CA SER A 152 16.60 -15.25 6.55
C SER A 152 16.56 -14.80 5.08
N GLN A 153 15.41 -14.38 4.57
CA GLN A 153 15.24 -13.83 3.23
C GLN A 153 15.53 -12.33 3.18
N LEU A 154 15.49 -11.65 4.33
CA LEU A 154 15.76 -10.22 4.42
C LEU A 154 17.25 -9.94 4.17
N ILE A 155 17.54 -8.85 3.44
CA ILE A 155 18.91 -8.47 3.03
C ILE A 155 19.89 -8.49 4.22
N PRO A 156 19.58 -7.85 5.39
CA PRO A 156 20.53 -7.78 6.50
C PRO A 156 20.74 -9.11 7.24
N LEU A 157 19.83 -10.06 7.11
CA LEU A 157 19.81 -11.30 7.88
C LEU A 157 20.12 -12.53 7.04
N LYS A 158 20.27 -12.34 5.72
CA LYS A 158 20.62 -13.41 4.79
C LYS A 158 22.01 -13.94 5.12
N LYS A 159 22.15 -15.26 5.33
CA LYS A 159 23.47 -15.89 5.46
C LYS A 159 24.28 -15.62 4.18
N ARG A 160 25.43 -14.96 4.34
CA ARG A 160 26.43 -14.91 3.27
C ARG A 160 26.99 -16.32 3.12
N SER A 161 26.69 -16.98 2.01
CA SER A 161 27.32 -18.25 1.59
C SER A 161 28.76 -18.01 1.15
#